data_187769e1c993095d70c5536311ab511a
#
_entry.id   187769e1c993095d70c5536311ab511a
#
_cell.length_a   1.000
_cell.length_b   1.000
_cell.length_c   1.000
_cell.angle_alpha   90.00
_cell.angle_beta   90.00
_cell.angle_gamma   90.00
#
_symmetry.space_group_name_H-M   'P 1'
#
loop_
_entity.id
_entity.type
_entity.pdbx_description
1 polymer ?
#
loop_
_entity_poly.entity_id
_entity_poly.type
_entity_poly.pdbx_seq_one_letter_code
_entity_poly.pdbx_strand_id
1 'polypeptide(L)'
;ETVDELRGMVDAMLAEGESVPLDVEGPVVDIVGTGGDRAHTINVSTLSALVVAGAGGRVCKHGNRAASSASGSADELEALGVVIDLGPEGVARCVDEVGMGFCLAPRFHPAMRHAVPTRRELGVPTVFNFLGPLANPARPGRQVLGVSSPPMAERMVRVLAVNGVRRAMVVYGHDGLD
;
A
#
# COMPACT_ATOMS: atom_id res chain seq x y z
N GLU A 1 -6.94 -17.46 6.58
CA GLU A 1 -5.60 -17.34 7.21
C GLU A 1 -5.73 -16.73 8.60
N THR A 2 -4.87 -17.16 9.51
CA THR A 2 -4.72 -16.61 10.86
C THR A 2 -3.89 -15.32 10.83
N VAL A 3 -3.91 -14.55 11.90
CA VAL A 3 -3.09 -13.35 12.05
C VAL A 3 -1.59 -13.68 11.99
N ASP A 4 -1.17 -14.78 12.60
CA ASP A 4 0.23 -15.21 12.62
C ASP A 4 0.73 -15.64 11.24
N GLU A 5 -0.11 -16.33 10.46
CA GLU A 5 0.21 -16.68 9.06
C GLU A 5 0.37 -15.43 8.19
N LEU A 6 -0.56 -14.47 8.31
CA LEU A 6 -0.47 -13.21 7.58
C LEU A 6 0.78 -12.42 7.98
N ARG A 7 1.09 -12.35 9.26
CA ARG A 7 2.33 -11.73 9.75
C ARG A 7 3.56 -12.38 9.16
N GLY A 8 3.66 -13.73 9.22
CA GLY A 8 4.81 -14.44 8.66
C GLY A 8 5.00 -14.20 7.17
N MET A 9 3.90 -14.10 6.40
CA MET A 9 3.94 -13.77 4.98
C MET A 9 4.41 -12.33 4.73
N VAL A 10 3.95 -11.35 5.52
CA VAL A 10 4.40 -9.96 5.44
C VAL A 10 5.89 -9.86 5.78
N ASP A 11 6.32 -10.50 6.87
CA ASP A 11 7.72 -10.51 7.27
C ASP A 11 8.62 -11.11 6.18
N ALA A 12 8.20 -12.19 5.55
CA ALA A 12 8.92 -12.80 4.43
C ALA A 12 8.98 -11.87 3.21
N MET A 13 7.87 -11.22 2.85
CA MET A 13 7.86 -10.26 1.74
C MET A 13 8.80 -9.07 1.97
N LEU A 14 8.84 -8.56 3.19
CA LEU A 14 9.70 -7.44 3.55
C LEU A 14 11.17 -7.85 3.65
N ALA A 15 11.47 -9.09 4.08
CA ALA A 15 12.83 -9.61 4.16
C ALA A 15 13.47 -9.81 2.77
N GLU A 16 12.66 -10.21 1.77
CA GLU A 16 13.09 -10.43 0.39
C GLU A 16 12.97 -9.16 -0.49
N GLY A 17 12.54 -8.06 0.10
CA GLY A 17 12.34 -6.77 -0.57
C GLY A 17 13.43 -5.75 -0.26
N GLU A 18 13.39 -4.62 -0.98
CA GLU A 18 14.21 -3.46 -0.68
C GLU A 18 13.48 -2.57 0.34
N SER A 19 14.19 -2.06 1.36
CA SER A 19 13.63 -1.13 2.34
C SER A 19 13.90 0.32 1.96
N VAL A 20 12.99 1.23 2.32
CA VAL A 20 13.18 2.68 2.14
C VAL A 20 13.72 3.27 3.44
N PRO A 21 14.92 3.88 3.42
CA PRO A 21 15.55 4.44 4.61
C PRO A 21 14.98 5.84 4.90
N LEU A 22 13.81 5.90 5.55
CA LEU A 22 13.20 7.17 5.94
C LEU A 22 13.95 7.76 7.14
N ASP A 23 14.54 8.93 6.95
CA ASP A 23 15.16 9.75 8.00
C ASP A 23 14.51 11.14 7.98
N VAL A 24 13.24 11.21 8.37
CA VAL A 24 12.45 12.43 8.36
C VAL A 24 11.86 12.70 9.74
N GLU A 25 11.84 13.98 10.15
CA GLU A 25 11.20 14.36 11.40
C GLU A 25 9.67 14.21 11.31
N GLY A 26 9.08 13.67 12.39
CA GLY A 26 7.64 13.57 12.54
C GLY A 26 7.03 12.32 11.89
N PRO A 27 5.70 12.30 11.80
CA PRO A 27 4.99 11.11 11.34
C PRO A 27 4.93 11.01 9.81
N VAL A 28 5.19 9.80 9.33
CA VAL A 28 4.90 9.41 7.94
C VAL A 28 3.67 8.50 7.93
N VAL A 29 2.79 8.66 6.95
CA VAL A 29 1.58 7.86 6.77
C VAL A 29 1.62 7.14 5.41
N ASP A 30 1.11 5.89 5.41
CA ASP A 30 0.69 5.21 4.18
C ASP A 30 -0.83 5.34 4.04
N ILE A 31 -1.30 5.57 2.82
CA ILE A 31 -2.73 5.63 2.50
C ILE A 31 -2.98 4.65 1.36
N VAL A 32 -3.64 3.54 1.65
CA VAL A 32 -3.75 2.41 0.73
C VAL A 32 -5.11 1.73 0.89
N GLY A 33 -5.59 1.07 -0.17
CA GLY A 33 -6.77 0.21 -0.12
C GLY A 33 -6.41 -1.23 -0.45
N THR A 34 -7.23 -2.19 -0.02
CA THR A 34 -7.11 -3.58 -0.44
C THR A 34 -7.48 -3.73 -1.91
N GLY A 35 -8.25 -2.80 -2.45
CA GLY A 35 -8.84 -2.88 -3.78
C GLY A 35 -9.88 -4.00 -3.88
N GLY A 36 -10.42 -4.17 -5.09
CA GLY A 36 -11.34 -5.28 -5.36
C GLY A 36 -12.81 -4.98 -5.03
N ASP A 37 -13.15 -3.77 -4.64
CA ASP A 37 -14.50 -3.26 -4.42
C ASP A 37 -15.38 -3.27 -5.71
N ARG A 38 -14.72 -3.25 -6.88
CA ARG A 38 -15.36 -3.18 -8.21
C ARG A 38 -16.25 -1.94 -8.41
N ALA A 39 -16.03 -0.90 -7.62
CA ALA A 39 -16.85 0.31 -7.69
C ALA A 39 -16.54 1.18 -8.90
N HIS A 40 -15.38 0.97 -9.56
CA HIS A 40 -14.94 1.71 -10.74
C HIS A 40 -14.95 3.24 -10.54
N THR A 41 -14.65 3.68 -9.33
CA THR A 41 -14.53 5.08 -8.94
C THR A 41 -13.13 5.62 -9.21
N ILE A 42 -12.91 6.88 -8.84
CA ILE A 42 -11.57 7.49 -8.79
C ILE A 42 -10.70 6.76 -7.76
N ASN A 43 -9.38 6.87 -7.91
CA ASN A 43 -8.44 6.26 -6.96
C ASN A 43 -8.35 7.13 -5.68
N VAL A 44 -9.30 6.90 -4.77
CA VAL A 44 -9.47 7.68 -3.54
C VAL A 44 -8.18 7.70 -2.72
N SER A 45 -7.48 6.58 -2.61
CA SER A 45 -6.26 6.51 -1.79
C SER A 45 -5.11 7.34 -2.36
N THR A 46 -4.97 7.42 -3.69
CA THR A 46 -3.95 8.26 -4.34
C THR A 46 -4.27 9.74 -4.19
N LEU A 47 -5.53 10.12 -4.43
CA LEU A 47 -5.97 11.50 -4.25
C LEU A 47 -5.83 11.97 -2.79
N SER A 48 -6.23 11.11 -1.84
CA SER A 48 -6.06 11.40 -0.41
C SER A 48 -4.59 11.58 -0.04
N ALA A 49 -3.68 10.78 -0.61
CA ALA A 49 -2.25 10.92 -0.40
C ALA A 49 -1.73 12.30 -0.86
N LEU A 50 -2.15 12.73 -2.06
CA LEU A 50 -1.80 14.07 -2.59
C LEU A 50 -2.35 15.20 -1.72
N VAL A 51 -3.61 15.09 -1.27
CA VAL A 51 -4.23 16.09 -0.38
C VAL A 51 -3.51 16.17 0.97
N VAL A 52 -3.17 15.03 1.56
CA VAL A 52 -2.43 15.00 2.84
C VAL A 52 -1.04 15.60 2.69
N ALA A 53 -0.32 15.30 1.60
CA ALA A 53 0.97 15.91 1.33
C ALA A 53 0.85 17.42 1.09
N GLY A 54 -0.15 17.86 0.30
CA GLY A 54 -0.44 19.28 0.08
C GLY A 54 -0.84 20.04 1.35
N ALA A 55 -1.39 19.36 2.35
CA ALA A 55 -1.67 19.92 3.67
C ALA A 55 -0.46 19.92 4.62
N GLY A 56 0.74 19.56 4.14
CA GLY A 56 1.98 19.54 4.93
C GLY A 56 2.23 18.22 5.68
N GLY A 57 1.42 17.19 5.45
CA GLY A 57 1.70 15.84 5.95
C GLY A 57 2.80 15.15 5.14
N ARG A 58 3.44 14.13 5.74
CA ARG A 58 4.39 13.27 5.01
C ARG A 58 3.76 11.93 4.68
N VAL A 59 3.79 11.57 3.40
CA VAL A 59 3.21 10.34 2.86
C VAL A 59 4.30 9.49 2.22
N CYS A 60 4.38 8.22 2.59
CA CYS A 60 5.12 7.22 1.81
C CYS A 60 4.14 6.15 1.35
N LYS A 61 3.62 6.35 0.14
CA LYS A 61 2.56 5.51 -0.39
C LYS A 61 3.11 4.25 -1.04
N HIS A 62 2.63 3.09 -0.60
CA HIS A 62 2.83 1.83 -1.32
C HIS A 62 1.70 1.61 -2.32
N GLY A 63 2.04 1.24 -3.54
CA GLY A 63 1.02 1.03 -4.57
C GLY A 63 1.51 0.25 -5.77
N ASN A 64 0.59 -0.06 -6.68
CA ASN A 64 0.84 -0.88 -7.85
C ASN A 64 0.06 -0.34 -9.06
N ARG A 65 0.35 -0.91 -10.24
CA ARG A 65 -0.49 -0.80 -11.41
C ARG A 65 -1.81 -1.56 -11.20
N ALA A 66 -2.81 -1.23 -12.00
CA ALA A 66 -4.10 -1.92 -11.96
C ALA A 66 -3.92 -3.44 -12.17
N ALA A 67 -4.58 -4.23 -11.32
CA ALA A 67 -4.67 -5.67 -11.48
C ALA A 67 -6.05 -6.10 -12.04
N SER A 68 -7.11 -5.44 -11.60
CA SER A 68 -8.51 -5.73 -11.97
C SER A 68 -9.38 -4.48 -12.12
N SER A 69 -8.89 -3.31 -11.74
CA SER A 69 -9.55 -2.01 -11.91
C SER A 69 -9.16 -1.34 -13.23
N ALA A 70 -9.83 -0.23 -13.57
CA ALA A 70 -9.53 0.56 -14.78
C ALA A 70 -8.15 1.23 -14.71
N SER A 71 -7.74 1.69 -13.52
CA SER A 71 -6.41 2.26 -13.27
C SER A 71 -5.94 1.93 -11.86
N GLY A 72 -4.64 1.77 -11.66
CA GLY A 72 -4.00 1.65 -10.36
C GLY A 72 -3.33 2.96 -9.94
N SER A 73 -2.87 3.03 -8.70
CA SER A 73 -2.18 4.21 -8.18
C SER A 73 -0.94 4.60 -8.99
N ALA A 74 -0.19 3.62 -9.49
CA ALA A 74 0.96 3.87 -10.35
C ALA A 74 0.57 4.46 -11.69
N ASP A 75 -0.51 3.95 -12.29
CA ASP A 75 -0.97 4.40 -13.61
C ASP A 75 -1.43 5.87 -13.57
N GLU A 76 -2.12 6.26 -12.49
CA GLU A 76 -2.56 7.65 -12.29
C GLU A 76 -1.38 8.61 -12.06
N LEU A 77 -0.45 8.24 -11.17
CA LEU A 77 0.72 9.08 -10.90
C LEU A 77 1.59 9.26 -12.15
N GLU A 78 1.78 8.20 -12.93
CA GLU A 78 2.51 8.26 -14.19
C GLU A 78 1.81 9.16 -15.22
N ALA A 79 0.47 9.08 -15.31
CA ALA A 79 -0.33 9.97 -16.17
C ALA A 79 -0.23 11.45 -15.75
N LEU A 80 0.00 11.73 -14.47
CA LEU A 80 0.28 13.06 -13.94
C LEU A 80 1.74 13.51 -14.13
N GLY A 81 2.59 12.68 -14.75
CA GLY A 81 4.00 12.98 -15.00
C GLY A 81 4.95 12.67 -13.83
N VAL A 82 4.48 11.95 -12.82
CA VAL A 82 5.32 11.53 -11.68
C VAL A 82 6.21 10.38 -12.11
N VAL A 83 7.50 10.46 -11.78
CA VAL A 83 8.44 9.34 -11.94
C VAL A 83 8.17 8.31 -10.84
N ILE A 84 7.62 7.16 -11.20
CA ILE A 84 7.17 6.13 -10.26
C ILE A 84 8.23 5.05 -9.98
N ASP A 85 9.25 4.92 -10.81
CA ASP A 85 10.30 3.89 -10.71
C ASP A 85 11.56 4.41 -10.04
N LEU A 86 11.39 4.95 -8.83
CA LEU A 86 12.50 5.43 -8.02
C LEU A 86 13.01 4.32 -7.09
N GLY A 87 14.32 4.26 -6.87
CA GLY A 87 14.94 3.43 -5.84
C GLY A 87 14.69 3.97 -4.43
N PRO A 88 15.14 3.22 -3.39
CA PRO A 88 14.89 3.55 -1.98
C PRO A 88 15.26 4.98 -1.59
N GLU A 89 16.46 5.43 -1.96
CA GLU A 89 16.96 6.77 -1.63
C GLU A 89 16.17 7.87 -2.36
N GLY A 90 15.75 7.61 -3.61
CA GLY A 90 14.93 8.53 -4.39
C GLY A 90 13.54 8.71 -3.75
N VAL A 91 12.92 7.62 -3.31
CA VAL A 91 11.64 7.67 -2.58
C VAL A 91 11.80 8.41 -1.25
N ALA A 92 12.86 8.11 -0.48
CA ALA A 92 13.13 8.79 0.79
C ALA A 92 13.28 10.30 0.61
N ARG A 93 14.04 10.73 -0.41
CA ARG A 93 14.19 12.15 -0.77
C ARG A 93 12.85 12.80 -1.14
N CYS A 94 12.00 12.12 -1.90
CA CYS A 94 10.68 12.66 -2.22
C CYS A 94 9.82 12.86 -0.96
N VAL A 95 9.87 11.95 0.01
CA VAL A 95 9.16 12.13 1.28
C VAL A 95 9.70 13.33 2.06
N ASP A 96 11.01 13.54 2.07
CA ASP A 96 11.64 14.63 2.79
C ASP A 96 11.42 15.99 2.11
N GLU A 97 11.74 16.10 0.82
CA GLU A 97 11.78 17.37 0.09
C GLU A 97 10.39 17.87 -0.35
N VAL A 98 9.50 16.95 -0.76
CA VAL A 98 8.16 17.32 -1.30
C VAL A 98 6.98 16.76 -0.49
N GLY A 99 7.25 16.02 0.57
CA GLY A 99 6.23 15.48 1.46
C GLY A 99 5.55 14.19 0.94
N MET A 100 5.88 13.69 -0.24
CA MET A 100 5.29 12.46 -0.78
C MET A 100 6.30 11.64 -1.56
N GLY A 101 6.45 10.35 -1.18
CA GLY A 101 7.16 9.32 -1.93
C GLY A 101 6.23 8.19 -2.35
N PHE A 102 6.55 7.53 -3.45
CA PHE A 102 5.80 6.40 -3.98
C PHE A 102 6.67 5.16 -4.11
N CYS A 103 6.26 4.08 -3.45
CA CYS A 103 6.90 2.76 -3.54
C CYS A 103 6.14 1.90 -4.54
N LEU A 104 6.70 1.70 -5.73
CA LEU A 104 6.13 0.82 -6.74
C LEU A 104 6.33 -0.64 -6.35
N ALA A 105 5.26 -1.39 -6.08
CA ALA A 105 5.32 -2.73 -5.53
C ALA A 105 6.23 -3.71 -6.29
N PRO A 106 6.22 -3.80 -7.64
CA PRO A 106 7.13 -4.68 -8.38
C PRO A 106 8.62 -4.33 -8.21
N ARG A 107 8.93 -3.05 -7.97
CA ARG A 107 10.29 -2.58 -7.73
C ARG A 107 10.81 -3.02 -6.37
N PHE A 108 9.97 -2.87 -5.33
CA PHE A 108 10.36 -3.12 -3.95
C PHE A 108 10.18 -4.57 -3.50
N HIS A 109 9.34 -5.34 -4.19
CA HIS A 109 9.08 -6.77 -3.90
C HIS A 109 9.35 -7.64 -5.13
N PRO A 110 10.59 -7.72 -5.63
CA PRO A 110 10.91 -8.41 -6.88
C PRO A 110 10.61 -9.91 -6.82
N ALA A 111 10.63 -10.53 -5.64
CA ALA A 111 10.29 -11.95 -5.45
C ALA A 111 8.82 -12.26 -5.83
N MET A 112 7.93 -11.27 -5.79
CA MET A 112 6.53 -11.45 -6.17
C MET A 112 6.33 -11.85 -7.63
N ARG A 113 7.31 -11.61 -8.52
CA ARG A 113 7.28 -12.06 -9.91
C ARG A 113 7.04 -13.57 -10.04
N HIS A 114 7.46 -14.35 -9.07
CA HIS A 114 7.29 -15.81 -9.07
C HIS A 114 5.86 -16.25 -8.72
N ALA A 115 5.10 -15.43 -7.98
CA ALA A 115 3.72 -15.71 -7.62
C ALA A 115 2.71 -15.20 -8.66
N VAL A 116 3.08 -14.20 -9.46
CA VAL A 116 2.15 -13.52 -10.41
C VAL A 116 1.56 -14.48 -11.46
N PRO A 117 2.35 -15.36 -12.14
CA PRO A 117 1.79 -16.27 -13.14
C PRO A 117 0.72 -17.19 -12.54
N THR A 118 1.03 -17.85 -11.43
CA THR A 118 0.10 -18.75 -10.74
C THR A 118 -1.17 -18.05 -10.28
N ARG A 119 -1.04 -16.83 -9.72
CA ARG A 119 -2.21 -16.01 -9.34
C ARG A 119 -3.10 -15.69 -10.53
N ARG A 120 -2.51 -15.39 -11.69
CA ARG A 120 -3.26 -15.13 -12.93
C ARG A 120 -4.00 -16.37 -13.42
N GLU A 121 -3.35 -17.55 -13.38
CA GLU A 121 -3.96 -18.83 -13.78
C GLU A 121 -5.12 -19.22 -12.87
N LEU A 122 -4.99 -19.02 -11.55
CA LEU A 122 -6.03 -19.31 -10.58
C LEU A 122 -7.28 -18.43 -10.78
N GLY A 123 -7.12 -17.18 -11.19
CA GLY A 123 -8.23 -16.25 -11.49
C GLY A 123 -9.13 -15.92 -10.30
N VAL A 124 -8.71 -16.25 -9.06
CA VAL A 124 -9.46 -16.01 -7.82
C VAL A 124 -8.67 -15.14 -6.85
N PRO A 125 -9.33 -14.41 -5.94
CA PRO A 125 -8.66 -13.69 -4.88
C PRO A 125 -7.83 -14.66 -4.01
N THR A 126 -6.62 -14.25 -3.68
CA THR A 126 -5.70 -15.00 -2.83
C THR A 126 -5.25 -14.12 -1.66
N VAL A 127 -4.54 -14.69 -0.70
CA VAL A 127 -3.93 -13.94 0.42
C VAL A 127 -3.10 -12.74 -0.06
N PHE A 128 -2.45 -12.82 -1.20
CA PHE A 128 -1.66 -11.72 -1.78
C PHE A 128 -2.47 -10.45 -2.09
N ASN A 129 -3.79 -10.54 -2.16
CA ASN A 129 -4.64 -9.36 -2.32
C ASN A 129 -4.65 -8.50 -1.03
N PHE A 130 -4.34 -9.10 0.11
CA PHE A 130 -4.35 -8.45 1.42
C PHE A 130 -2.94 -8.13 1.94
N LEU A 131 -1.91 -8.79 1.41
CA LEU A 131 -0.54 -8.58 1.86
C LEU A 131 0.05 -7.24 1.36
N GLY A 132 -0.34 -6.80 0.15
CA GLY A 132 0.16 -5.56 -0.43
C GLY A 132 0.06 -4.35 0.51
N PRO A 133 -1.13 -4.03 1.05
CA PRO A 133 -1.29 -2.96 2.03
C PRO A 133 -0.47 -3.10 3.31
N LEU A 134 -0.07 -4.31 3.67
CA LEU A 134 0.67 -4.61 4.91
C LEU A 134 2.19 -4.60 4.72
N ALA A 135 2.65 -4.62 3.48
CA ALA A 135 4.06 -4.80 3.13
C ALA A 135 4.71 -3.51 2.56
N ASN A 136 4.36 -2.33 3.12
CA ASN A 136 5.01 -1.09 2.71
C ASN A 136 6.51 -1.12 3.08
N PRO A 137 7.42 -0.97 2.10
CA PRO A 137 8.87 -1.08 2.31
C PRO A 137 9.45 0.01 3.22
N ALA A 138 8.76 1.15 3.36
CA ALA A 138 9.14 2.23 4.27
C ALA A 138 8.68 2.01 5.71
N ARG A 139 7.84 1.01 5.96
CA ARG A 139 7.26 0.69 7.28
C ARG A 139 6.76 1.92 8.04
N PRO A 140 5.91 2.76 7.45
CA PRO A 140 5.41 3.94 8.11
C PRO A 140 4.66 3.55 9.39
N GLY A 141 4.92 4.28 10.48
CA GLY A 141 4.28 3.99 11.76
C GLY A 141 2.80 4.36 11.82
N ARG A 142 2.24 4.88 10.73
CA ARG A 142 0.83 5.26 10.59
C ARG A 142 0.27 4.80 9.27
N GLN A 143 -0.98 4.34 9.27
CA GLN A 143 -1.62 3.85 8.06
C GLN A 143 -3.12 4.19 8.03
N VAL A 144 -3.61 4.62 6.87
CA VAL A 144 -5.03 4.62 6.51
C VAL A 144 -5.25 3.51 5.51
N LEU A 145 -6.13 2.57 5.84
CA LEU A 145 -6.37 1.37 5.05
C LEU A 145 -7.85 1.23 4.71
N GLY A 146 -8.19 1.38 3.45
CA GLY A 146 -9.49 1.04 2.90
C GLY A 146 -9.64 -0.47 2.73
N VAL A 147 -10.80 -1.01 3.09
CA VAL A 147 -11.11 -2.44 2.95
C VAL A 147 -12.45 -2.65 2.27
N SER A 148 -12.55 -3.69 1.47
CA SER A 148 -13.75 -4.01 0.70
C SER A 148 -14.87 -4.69 1.50
N SER A 149 -14.66 -4.99 2.78
CA SER A 149 -15.68 -5.59 3.64
C SER A 149 -15.41 -5.42 5.14
N PRO A 150 -16.46 -5.31 6.00
CA PRO A 150 -16.31 -5.20 7.45
C PRO A 150 -15.53 -6.35 8.11
N PRO A 151 -15.74 -7.64 7.76
CA PRO A 151 -14.94 -8.73 8.33
C PRO A 151 -13.45 -8.61 8.01
N MET A 152 -13.10 -7.99 6.89
CA MET A 152 -11.73 -7.68 6.51
C MET A 152 -11.13 -6.63 7.44
N ALA A 153 -11.90 -5.58 7.79
CA ALA A 153 -11.42 -4.51 8.67
C ALA A 153 -10.91 -5.06 10.00
N GLU A 154 -11.67 -5.92 10.67
CA GLU A 154 -11.28 -6.50 11.95
C GLU A 154 -9.96 -7.31 11.84
N ARG A 155 -9.83 -8.12 10.78
CA ARG A 155 -8.63 -8.91 10.53
C ARG A 155 -7.41 -8.03 10.27
N MET A 156 -7.57 -7.00 9.43
CA MET A 156 -6.48 -6.08 9.09
C MET A 156 -6.00 -5.27 10.30
N VAL A 157 -6.90 -4.81 11.16
CA VAL A 157 -6.53 -4.13 12.41
C VAL A 157 -5.63 -5.02 13.28
N ARG A 158 -5.97 -6.29 13.43
CA ARG A 158 -5.16 -7.24 14.22
C ARG A 158 -3.77 -7.45 13.62
N VAL A 159 -3.69 -7.60 12.30
CA VAL A 159 -2.38 -7.78 11.62
C VAL A 159 -1.54 -6.50 11.70
N LEU A 160 -2.12 -5.33 11.49
CA LEU A 160 -1.42 -4.06 11.63
C LEU A 160 -0.84 -3.87 13.05
N ALA A 161 -1.61 -4.24 14.07
CA ALA A 161 -1.15 -4.16 15.46
C ALA A 161 0.07 -5.05 15.73
N VAL A 162 0.06 -6.31 15.26
CA VAL A 162 1.20 -7.23 15.45
C VAL A 162 2.40 -6.88 14.58
N ASN A 163 2.19 -6.18 13.46
CA ASN A 163 3.25 -5.67 12.59
C ASN A 163 3.88 -4.34 13.09
N GLY A 164 3.47 -3.85 14.26
CA GLY A 164 4.08 -2.69 14.91
C GLY A 164 3.62 -1.33 14.38
N VAL A 165 2.51 -1.27 13.63
CA VAL A 165 1.89 0.00 13.23
C VAL A 165 1.37 0.71 14.48
N ARG A 166 1.86 1.93 14.71
CA ARG A 166 1.55 2.69 15.94
C ARG A 166 0.15 3.30 15.93
N ARG A 167 -0.33 3.70 14.75
CA ARG A 167 -1.70 4.23 14.57
C ARG A 167 -2.22 3.78 13.21
N ALA A 168 -3.40 3.20 13.20
CA ALA A 168 -4.11 2.80 11.99
C ALA A 168 -5.55 3.30 12.02
N MET A 169 -6.04 3.67 10.85
CA MET A 169 -7.46 3.87 10.58
C MET A 169 -7.83 2.88 9.47
N VAL A 170 -8.67 1.92 9.79
CA VAL A 170 -9.21 0.98 8.80
C VAL A 170 -10.62 1.41 8.49
N VAL A 171 -10.90 1.68 7.22
CA VAL A 171 -12.16 2.28 6.77
C VAL A 171 -12.90 1.37 5.80
N TYR A 172 -14.22 1.44 5.86
CA TYR A 172 -15.15 0.79 4.95
C TYR A 172 -16.37 1.67 4.79
N GLY A 173 -16.74 2.01 3.55
CA GLY A 173 -17.96 2.75 3.25
C GLY A 173 -19.19 1.85 3.28
N HIS A 174 -20.26 2.29 3.93
CA HIS A 174 -21.54 1.55 3.92
C HIS A 174 -22.17 1.44 2.52
N ASP A 175 -21.73 2.28 1.60
CA ASP A 175 -22.06 2.25 0.17
C ASP A 175 -21.19 1.26 -0.64
N GLY A 176 -20.29 0.55 0.02
CA GLY A 176 -19.41 -0.45 -0.57
C GLY A 176 -18.08 0.10 -1.09
N LEU A 177 -17.78 1.38 -0.85
CA LEU A 177 -16.46 1.97 -1.17
C LEU A 177 -15.43 1.61 -0.08
N ASP A 178 -14.19 1.44 -0.50
CA ASP A 178 -13.04 1.21 0.40
C ASP A 178 -12.17 2.48 0.56
#